data_dbd4f66aa3d9b381ac55cf6d8a32b86e
#
_entry.id   dbd4f66aa3d9b381ac55cf6d8a32b86e
#
_cell.length_a   1.000
_cell.length_b   1.000
_cell.length_c   1.000
_cell.angle_alpha   90.00
_cell.angle_beta   90.00
_cell.angle_gamma   90.00
#
_symmetry.space_group_name_H-M   'P 1'
#
loop_
_entity.id
_entity.type
_entity.pdbx_description
1 polymer ?
#
loop_
_entity_poly.entity_id
_entity_poly.type
_entity_poly.pdbx_seq_one_letter_code
_entity_poly.pdbx_strand_id
1 'polypeptide(L)'
;DFRLDNLLICNQIDIAALIDWELSTLGPTFVDLSYWCAMLRMDSGWPIGGLGGINRANLGIPEEAKLVDAFCGETGLHRPDNWDALIAFQCFRFAAILQGVLKRHLDGNASANNAASVGSQAKLVAELGANVLSQYLSSNR
;
A
#
# COMPACT_ATOMS: atom_id res chain seq x y z
N ASP A 1 -0.45 8.80 3.96
CA ASP A 1 -0.86 7.55 4.64
C ASP A 1 -2.32 7.20 4.33
N PHE A 2 -2.66 7.25 3.03
CA PHE A 2 -4.01 6.96 2.53
C PHE A 2 -4.28 5.45 2.53
N ARG A 3 -5.10 4.98 3.49
CA ARG A 3 -5.47 3.57 3.64
C ARG A 3 -6.87 3.44 4.25
N LEU A 4 -7.48 2.26 4.12
CA LEU A 4 -8.86 2.01 4.59
C LEU A 4 -9.03 2.25 6.10
N ASP A 5 -8.01 1.95 6.91
CA ASP A 5 -8.06 2.14 8.35
C ASP A 5 -8.25 3.62 8.75
N ASN A 6 -7.89 4.54 7.83
CA ASN A 6 -8.02 5.98 8.03
C ASN A 6 -9.30 6.56 7.44
N LEU A 7 -10.24 5.71 6.99
CA LEU A 7 -11.57 6.11 6.52
C LEU A 7 -12.63 5.81 7.57
N LEU A 8 -13.39 6.82 7.98
CA LEU A 8 -14.60 6.63 8.78
C LEU A 8 -15.78 6.41 7.82
N ILE A 9 -16.38 5.22 7.91
CA ILE A 9 -17.52 4.82 7.07
C ILE A 9 -18.82 5.01 7.87
N CYS A 10 -19.81 5.63 7.27
CA CYS A 10 -21.17 5.72 7.80
C CYS A 10 -22.16 5.10 6.82
N ASN A 11 -23.36 4.77 7.31
CA ASN A 11 -24.45 4.21 6.49
C ASN A 11 -24.02 3.03 5.59
N GLN A 12 -22.97 2.29 5.98
CA GLN A 12 -22.39 1.13 5.29
C GLN A 12 -21.59 1.45 4.01
N ILE A 13 -21.76 2.60 3.38
CA ILE A 13 -21.12 2.93 2.09
C ILE A 13 -20.56 4.35 1.99
N ASP A 14 -21.00 5.27 2.86
CA ASP A 14 -20.59 6.67 2.77
C ASP A 14 -19.29 6.91 3.56
N ILE A 15 -18.36 7.64 2.98
CA ILE A 15 -17.17 8.11 3.68
C ILE A 15 -17.52 9.37 4.46
N ALA A 16 -17.60 9.26 5.79
CA ALA A 16 -17.89 10.39 6.67
C ALA A 16 -16.66 11.30 6.86
N ALA A 17 -15.48 10.73 6.97
CA ALA A 17 -14.24 11.47 7.13
C ALA A 17 -13.01 10.64 6.75
N LEU A 18 -11.95 11.34 6.38
CA LEU A 18 -10.57 10.83 6.32
C LEU A 18 -9.83 11.37 7.54
N ILE A 19 -9.21 10.49 8.31
CA ILE A 19 -8.51 10.82 9.57
C ILE A 19 -7.01 10.55 9.45
N ASP A 20 -6.28 10.82 10.54
CA ASP A 20 -4.82 10.55 10.67
C ASP A 20 -3.95 11.40 9.73
N TRP A 21 -4.18 12.72 9.76
CA TRP A 21 -3.49 13.69 8.92
C TRP A 21 -2.14 14.16 9.46
N GLU A 22 -1.72 13.72 10.63
CA GLU A 22 -0.52 14.23 11.33
C GLU A 22 0.79 14.01 10.56
N LEU A 23 0.84 12.99 9.69
CA LEU A 23 1.99 12.71 8.81
C LEU A 23 1.78 13.20 7.39
N SER A 24 0.70 13.94 7.12
CA SER A 24 0.43 14.44 5.79
C SER A 24 1.45 15.51 5.36
N THR A 25 1.81 15.48 4.10
CA THR A 25 2.74 16.45 3.49
C THR A 25 2.25 16.86 2.10
N LEU A 26 2.71 18.02 1.62
CA LEU A 26 2.54 18.38 0.22
C LEU A 26 3.54 17.57 -0.62
N GLY A 27 3.02 16.81 -1.58
CA GLY A 27 3.84 15.94 -2.41
C GLY A 27 3.11 15.45 -3.67
N PRO A 28 3.76 14.58 -4.46
CA PRO A 28 3.15 14.02 -5.65
C PRO A 28 1.91 13.18 -5.30
N THR A 29 0.77 13.51 -5.89
CA THR A 29 -0.53 12.90 -5.60
C THR A 29 -0.54 11.37 -5.81
N PHE A 30 0.20 10.88 -6.82
CA PHE A 30 0.30 9.44 -7.08
C PHE A 30 1.01 8.64 -6.00
N VAL A 31 1.68 9.27 -5.05
CA VAL A 31 2.32 8.58 -3.92
C VAL A 31 1.26 7.93 -3.03
N ASP A 32 0.14 8.60 -2.77
CA ASP A 32 -0.94 8.02 -1.96
C ASP A 32 -1.67 6.90 -2.72
N LEU A 33 -2.00 7.12 -3.99
CA LEU A 33 -2.64 6.08 -4.80
C LEU A 33 -1.74 4.85 -4.94
N SER A 34 -0.43 5.03 -5.14
CA SER A 34 0.51 3.91 -5.24
C SER A 34 0.67 3.17 -3.91
N TYR A 35 0.56 3.86 -2.78
CA TYR A 35 0.54 3.23 -1.45
C TYR A 35 -0.65 2.28 -1.32
N TRP A 36 -1.85 2.73 -1.70
CA TRP A 36 -3.03 1.89 -1.77
C TRP A 36 -2.85 0.71 -2.73
N CYS A 37 -2.37 0.95 -3.94
CA CYS A 37 -2.19 -0.08 -4.96
C CYS A 37 -1.10 -1.10 -4.59
N ALA A 38 -0.10 -0.75 -3.79
CA ALA A 38 0.87 -1.71 -3.27
C ALA A 38 0.19 -2.80 -2.43
N MET A 39 -0.87 -2.47 -1.67
CA MET A 39 -1.66 -3.46 -0.91
C MET A 39 -2.37 -4.47 -1.81
N LEU A 40 -2.73 -4.09 -3.04
CA LEU A 40 -3.34 -4.99 -4.02
C LEU A 40 -2.37 -6.07 -4.51
N ARG A 41 -1.07 -5.81 -4.40
CA ARG A 41 0.00 -6.73 -4.83
C ARG A 41 0.57 -7.57 -3.69
N MET A 42 0.34 -7.18 -2.43
CA MET A 42 0.76 -7.96 -1.26
C MET A 42 -0.14 -9.18 -1.11
N ASP A 43 0.45 -10.34 -0.80
CA ASP A 43 -0.26 -11.60 -0.66
C ASP A 43 -1.27 -11.53 0.51
N SER A 44 -2.48 -12.02 0.26
CA SER A 44 -3.56 -12.02 1.25
C SER A 44 -3.30 -12.96 2.44
N GLY A 45 -2.40 -13.91 2.30
CA GLY A 45 -1.97 -14.81 3.38
C GLY A 45 -0.91 -14.21 4.31
N TRP A 46 -0.37 -13.02 4.01
CA TRP A 46 0.60 -12.41 4.89
C TRP A 46 -0.03 -11.81 6.15
N PRO A 47 0.62 -11.88 7.32
CA PRO A 47 0.11 -11.27 8.56
C PRO A 47 -0.20 -9.77 8.48
N ILE A 48 0.48 -9.04 7.60
CA ILE A 48 0.19 -7.63 7.34
C ILE A 48 -1.13 -7.43 6.60
N GLY A 49 -1.64 -8.51 5.97
CA GLY A 49 -2.76 -8.44 5.07
C GLY A 49 -2.40 -7.90 3.69
N GLY A 50 -3.22 -8.18 2.73
CA GLY A 50 -3.10 -7.73 1.35
C GLY A 50 -4.28 -8.23 0.54
N LEU A 51 -4.33 -7.91 -0.73
CA LEU A 51 -5.38 -8.34 -1.66
C LEU A 51 -4.80 -9.08 -2.87
N GLY A 52 -3.50 -9.40 -2.83
CA GLY A 52 -2.84 -10.24 -3.83
C GLY A 52 -3.27 -11.70 -3.71
N GLY A 53 -3.40 -12.36 -4.84
CA GLY A 53 -3.76 -13.79 -4.91
C GLY A 53 -5.25 -14.11 -4.75
N ILE A 54 -6.10 -13.15 -4.36
CA ILE A 54 -7.55 -13.34 -4.26
C ILE A 54 -8.27 -12.93 -5.55
N ASN A 55 -9.44 -13.52 -5.79
CA ASN A 55 -10.32 -13.10 -6.88
C ASN A 55 -11.10 -11.84 -6.47
N ARG A 56 -10.49 -10.68 -6.70
CA ARG A 56 -11.06 -9.38 -6.34
C ARG A 56 -12.35 -9.07 -7.07
N ALA A 57 -12.51 -9.55 -8.30
CA ALA A 57 -13.73 -9.33 -9.07
C ALA A 57 -14.97 -9.90 -8.37
N ASN A 58 -14.85 -11.07 -7.74
CA ASN A 58 -15.93 -11.67 -6.97
C ASN A 58 -16.30 -10.87 -5.71
N LEU A 59 -15.41 -10.00 -5.25
CA LEU A 59 -15.61 -9.13 -4.09
C LEU A 59 -16.03 -7.70 -4.50
N GLY A 60 -16.21 -7.44 -5.79
CA GLY A 60 -16.50 -6.11 -6.30
C GLY A 60 -15.31 -5.13 -6.20
N ILE A 61 -14.10 -5.63 -5.96
CA ILE A 61 -12.89 -4.81 -5.85
C ILE A 61 -12.27 -4.65 -7.24
N PRO A 62 -12.12 -3.42 -7.75
CA PRO A 62 -11.57 -3.17 -9.08
C PRO A 62 -10.12 -3.64 -9.22
N GLU A 63 -9.72 -3.97 -10.44
CA GLU A 63 -8.33 -4.18 -10.78
C GLU A 63 -7.54 -2.86 -10.68
N GLU A 64 -6.25 -2.97 -10.38
CA GLU A 64 -5.36 -1.82 -10.17
C GLU A 64 -5.43 -0.81 -11.32
N ALA A 65 -5.41 -1.28 -12.57
CA ALA A 65 -5.49 -0.40 -13.73
C ALA A 65 -6.77 0.45 -13.73
N LYS A 66 -7.92 -0.15 -13.39
CA LYS A 66 -9.20 0.57 -13.32
C LYS A 66 -9.23 1.61 -12.20
N LEU A 67 -8.59 1.34 -11.06
CA LEU A 67 -8.46 2.32 -9.98
C LEU A 67 -7.61 3.51 -10.40
N VAL A 68 -6.49 3.25 -11.06
CA VAL A 68 -5.61 4.31 -11.59
C VAL A 68 -6.34 5.13 -12.66
N ASP A 69 -7.05 4.48 -13.58
CA ASP A 69 -7.82 5.16 -14.64
C ASP A 69 -8.93 6.03 -14.05
N ALA A 70 -9.67 5.52 -13.05
CA ALA A 70 -10.69 6.29 -12.36
C ALA A 70 -10.10 7.52 -11.66
N PHE A 71 -8.99 7.35 -10.94
CA PHE A 71 -8.28 8.44 -10.29
C PHE A 71 -7.80 9.50 -11.29
N CYS A 72 -7.23 9.07 -12.41
CA CYS A 72 -6.82 9.98 -13.49
C CYS A 72 -8.01 10.74 -14.07
N GLY A 73 -9.15 10.06 -14.27
CA GLY A 73 -10.39 10.68 -14.77
C GLY A 73 -10.93 11.77 -13.85
N GLU A 74 -10.94 11.51 -12.54
CA GLU A 74 -11.45 12.47 -11.53
C GLU A 74 -10.51 13.65 -11.29
N THR A 75 -9.20 13.42 -11.39
CA THR A 75 -8.19 14.44 -11.08
C THR A 75 -7.70 15.22 -12.30
N GLY A 76 -7.96 14.71 -13.51
CA GLY A 76 -7.39 15.25 -14.76
C GLY A 76 -5.87 14.99 -14.91
N LEU A 77 -5.30 14.17 -14.04
CA LEU A 77 -3.88 13.81 -14.11
C LEU A 77 -3.66 12.62 -15.05
N HIS A 78 -2.46 12.52 -15.60
CA HIS A 78 -2.05 11.37 -16.41
C HIS A 78 -1.30 10.36 -15.56
N ARG A 79 -1.54 9.06 -15.81
CA ARG A 79 -0.78 7.98 -15.18
C ARG A 79 0.72 8.19 -15.44
N PRO A 80 1.58 8.18 -14.41
CA PRO A 80 3.01 8.36 -14.61
C PRO A 80 3.64 7.12 -15.26
N ASP A 81 4.58 7.33 -16.18
CA ASP A 81 5.29 6.25 -16.89
C ASP A 81 6.10 5.36 -15.91
N ASN A 82 6.51 5.92 -14.78
CA ASN A 82 7.26 5.22 -13.74
C ASN A 82 6.35 4.60 -12.65
N TRP A 83 5.12 4.21 -12.98
CA TRP A 83 4.14 3.68 -12.03
C TRP A 83 4.68 2.51 -11.19
N ASP A 84 5.30 1.53 -11.82
CA ASP A 84 5.84 0.38 -11.10
C ASP A 84 7.04 0.76 -10.21
N ALA A 85 7.82 1.78 -10.58
CA ALA A 85 8.84 2.33 -9.69
C ALA A 85 8.21 2.98 -8.44
N LEU A 86 7.05 3.65 -8.56
CA LEU A 86 6.30 4.17 -7.42
C LEU A 86 5.81 3.03 -6.52
N ILE A 87 5.26 1.95 -7.08
CA ILE A 87 4.87 0.76 -6.30
C ILE A 87 6.07 0.16 -5.56
N ALA A 88 7.21 0.01 -6.23
CA ALA A 88 8.44 -0.50 -5.60
C ALA A 88 8.89 0.41 -4.44
N PHE A 89 8.81 1.73 -4.61
CA PHE A 89 9.08 2.70 -3.55
C PHE A 89 8.13 2.54 -2.36
N GLN A 90 6.85 2.27 -2.58
CA GLN A 90 5.90 2.01 -1.49
C GLN A 90 6.24 0.72 -0.75
N CYS A 91 6.62 -0.34 -1.45
CA CYS A 91 7.09 -1.56 -0.81
C CYS A 91 8.33 -1.31 0.06
N PHE A 92 9.27 -0.47 -0.39
CA PHE A 92 10.41 -0.05 0.43
C PHE A 92 9.95 0.70 1.70
N ARG A 93 9.03 1.66 1.57
CA ARG A 93 8.46 2.37 2.72
C ARG A 93 7.79 1.42 3.71
N PHE A 94 6.95 0.49 3.21
CA PHE A 94 6.32 -0.53 4.04
C PHE A 94 7.35 -1.38 4.78
N ALA A 95 8.37 -1.87 4.08
CA ALA A 95 9.44 -2.65 4.70
C ALA A 95 10.14 -1.89 5.83
N ALA A 96 10.43 -0.60 5.63
CA ALA A 96 11.03 0.26 6.66
C ALA A 96 10.10 0.43 7.87
N ILE A 97 8.80 0.65 7.64
CA ILE A 97 7.79 0.74 8.72
C ILE A 97 7.74 -0.58 9.51
N LEU A 98 7.70 -1.71 8.83
CA LEU A 98 7.65 -3.03 9.46
C LEU A 98 8.92 -3.32 10.29
N GLN A 99 10.09 -2.90 9.82
CA GLN A 99 11.33 -2.96 10.63
C GLN A 99 11.20 -2.14 11.91
N GLY A 100 10.62 -0.95 11.83
CA GLY A 100 10.33 -0.13 13.01
C GLY A 100 9.33 -0.79 13.97
N VAL A 101 8.30 -1.48 13.43
CA VAL A 101 7.34 -2.26 14.24
C VAL A 101 8.06 -3.40 14.97
N LEU A 102 8.88 -4.17 14.26
CA LEU A 102 9.67 -5.26 14.84
C LEU A 102 10.62 -4.74 15.94
N LYS A 103 11.33 -3.65 15.65
CA LYS A 103 12.23 -3.04 16.62
C LYS A 103 11.51 -2.66 17.91
N ARG A 104 10.36 -1.98 17.83
CA ARG A 104 9.55 -1.64 19.01
C ARG A 104 9.08 -2.87 19.77
N HIS A 105 8.75 -3.96 19.07
CA HIS A 105 8.39 -5.23 19.71
C HIS A 105 9.57 -5.79 20.50
N LEU A 106 10.75 -5.87 19.91
CA LEU A 106 11.97 -6.38 20.56
C LEU A 106 12.39 -5.52 21.77
N ASP A 107 12.14 -4.22 21.71
CA ASP A 107 12.43 -3.28 22.81
C ASP A 107 11.33 -3.29 23.90
N GLY A 108 10.28 -4.11 23.77
CA GLY A 108 9.16 -4.17 24.72
C GLY A 108 8.20 -2.98 24.66
N ASN A 109 8.25 -2.16 23.60
CA ASN A 109 7.49 -0.91 23.45
C ASN A 109 6.38 -1.00 22.39
N ALA A 110 6.06 -2.21 21.89
CA ALA A 110 4.98 -2.39 20.92
C ALA A 110 3.62 -2.42 21.61
N SER A 111 2.67 -1.61 21.12
CA SER A 111 1.29 -1.59 21.60
C SER A 111 0.41 -2.69 21.00
N ALA A 112 0.78 -3.22 19.83
CA ALA A 112 0.00 -4.24 19.12
C ALA A 112 0.46 -5.66 19.44
N ASN A 113 -0.47 -6.55 19.75
CA ASN A 113 -0.19 -7.95 20.09
C ASN A 113 0.43 -8.75 18.92
N ASN A 114 0.18 -8.34 17.67
CA ASN A 114 0.69 -8.97 16.46
C ASN A 114 1.97 -8.32 15.91
N ALA A 115 2.59 -7.40 16.65
CA ALA A 115 3.75 -6.62 16.19
C ALA A 115 4.93 -7.51 15.73
N ALA A 116 5.17 -8.64 16.40
CA ALA A 116 6.22 -9.58 16.01
C ALA A 116 5.94 -10.21 14.64
N SER A 117 4.74 -10.75 14.42
CA SER A 117 4.37 -11.42 13.17
C SER A 117 4.28 -10.43 12.01
N VAL A 118 3.70 -9.26 12.23
CA VAL A 118 3.63 -8.18 11.22
C VAL A 118 5.02 -7.64 10.91
N GLY A 119 5.81 -7.31 11.91
CA GLY A 119 7.15 -6.76 11.72
C GLY A 119 8.12 -7.72 11.02
N SER A 120 7.97 -9.03 11.20
CA SER A 120 8.78 -10.05 10.52
C SER A 120 8.57 -10.10 9.01
N GLN A 121 7.51 -9.47 8.48
CA GLN A 121 7.19 -9.43 7.05
C GLN A 121 8.05 -8.44 6.25
N ALA A 122 8.86 -7.62 6.90
CA ALA A 122 9.67 -6.59 6.24
C ALA A 122 10.48 -7.11 5.06
N LYS A 123 11.08 -8.31 5.20
CA LYS A 123 11.84 -8.95 4.13
C LYS A 123 10.97 -9.31 2.92
N LEU A 124 9.80 -9.91 3.14
CA LEU A 124 8.89 -10.31 2.05
C LEU A 124 8.39 -9.09 1.26
N VAL A 125 8.04 -8.01 1.97
CA VAL A 125 7.62 -6.77 1.32
C VAL A 125 8.76 -6.11 0.54
N ALA A 126 9.99 -6.14 1.07
CA ALA A 126 11.17 -5.65 0.36
C ALA A 126 11.46 -6.46 -0.90
N GLU A 127 11.34 -7.78 -0.84
CA GLU A 127 11.52 -8.69 -1.99
C GLU A 127 10.45 -8.44 -3.07
N LEU A 128 9.20 -8.23 -2.67
CA LEU A 128 8.14 -7.82 -3.61
C LEU A 128 8.53 -6.54 -4.35
N GLY A 129 8.96 -5.51 -3.63
CA GLY A 129 9.37 -4.23 -4.22
C GLY A 129 10.57 -4.38 -5.16
N ALA A 130 11.57 -5.17 -4.77
CA ALA A 130 12.74 -5.45 -5.60
C ALA A 130 12.37 -6.17 -6.90
N ASN A 131 11.44 -7.13 -6.85
CA ASN A 131 10.94 -7.83 -8.03
C ASN A 131 10.19 -6.89 -8.98
N VAL A 132 9.29 -6.04 -8.45
CA VAL A 132 8.57 -5.04 -9.24
C VAL A 132 9.54 -4.08 -9.93
N LEU A 133 10.53 -3.56 -9.19
CA LEU A 133 11.53 -2.66 -9.75
C LEU A 133 12.39 -3.33 -10.82
N SER A 134 12.80 -4.57 -10.61
CA SER A 134 13.60 -5.33 -11.58
C SER A 134 12.83 -5.54 -12.89
N GLN A 135 11.55 -5.89 -12.81
CA GLN A 135 10.69 -6.03 -13.99
C GLN A 135 10.54 -4.70 -14.74
N TYR A 136 10.26 -3.61 -14.02
CA TYR A 136 10.17 -2.27 -14.58
C TYR A 136 11.46 -1.88 -15.33
N LEU A 137 12.63 -2.07 -14.72
CA LEU A 137 13.91 -1.74 -15.34
C LEU A 137 14.24 -2.60 -16.57
N SER A 138 13.77 -3.85 -16.58
CA SER A 138 13.96 -4.76 -17.73
C SER A 138 13.08 -4.40 -18.93
N SER A 139 11.87 -3.85 -18.66
CA SER A 139 10.90 -3.46 -19.69
C SER A 139 11.19 -2.08 -20.30
N ASN A 140 12.05 -1.28 -19.68
CA ASN A 140 12.38 0.09 -20.10
C ASN A 140 13.84 0.25 -20.57
N ARG A 141 14.48 -0.87 -20.94
CA ARG A 141 15.78 -0.90 -21.65
C ARG A 141 15.55 -1.11 -23.13
#